data_8edbe2062331c7a01a03b6dd3919ee5c
#
_entry.id   8edbe2062331c7a01a03b6dd3919ee5c
#
_cell.length_a   1.000
_cell.length_b   1.000
_cell.length_c   1.000
_cell.angle_alpha   90.00
_cell.angle_beta   90.00
_cell.angle_gamma   90.00
#
_symmetry.space_group_name_H-M   'P 1'
#
loop_
_entity.id
_entity.type
_entity.pdbx_description
1 polymer ?
#
loop_
_entity_poly.entity_id
_entity_poly.type
_entity_poly.pdbx_seq_one_letter_code
_entity_poly.pdbx_strand_id
1 'polypeptide(L)'
;MPSNAMGFGVVRYEQSTRVVPTTATLKLSVLALALALSGCASFAPAPSPLSGDAFRQSTAADRASAGKHSEPLRGELTLEEAMARALKYNLDRRSKLMEEALAMRQLDASQYDMLPKVLASAGYAWRDNDKISLSRNSENNQLSPSRFISQERERSLTGLDFSWSLLDFGMGYYGARQQADRYLIASERRSKAMHQLMLDVRTAYWRTAAAQQLRDKVKSTVALAEDALKDARAAEGQRVRNPLDSMRYQRQLLENLRLLEAIGQELASAQVELAQLINAPAGQPIVLAAQAPGDVGSVLLEVPLEKMESAVLYNNPDLREAHYNSRIARDEVRRTMARLFPNISFNWGLKYDSDSYLVNREWQEAGLQVSFNLLNFISGPAQMQMAEAGVKLADQRRVAMQIGAVTQMYLARLALQNAREQFSRADAIFEVDNKIADFVQKQQSAQTQSKLDMVSNATTATLSLLRRYQALAQLQAAESRLIATLGIEPQVGSVDEQPLDKLAGQLKVQASGIREALK
;
A
#
# COMPACT_ATOMS: atom_id res chain seq x y z
N MET A 1 -2.16 82.87 77.09
CA MET A 1 -2.87 81.70 77.59
C MET A 1 -3.59 81.09 76.43
N PRO A 2 -3.61 79.81 76.20
CA PRO A 2 -2.57 78.79 76.34
C PRO A 2 -2.10 78.21 74.94
N SER A 3 -0.94 77.74 74.96
CA SER A 3 -0.20 76.75 74.26
C SER A 3 -0.97 75.66 73.53
N ASN A 4 -0.69 75.43 72.27
CA ASN A 4 -0.98 74.18 71.56
C ASN A 4 0.29 73.67 70.90
N ALA A 5 0.82 72.56 71.44
CA ALA A 5 1.94 71.80 70.91
C ALA A 5 1.47 70.94 69.76
N MET A 6 2.07 71.06 68.56
CA MET A 6 1.92 70.10 67.43
C MET A 6 2.86 68.93 67.66
N GLY A 7 2.27 67.73 67.84
CA GLY A 7 3.01 66.48 67.89
C GLY A 7 3.41 66.03 66.48
N PHE A 8 4.71 65.94 66.26
CA PHE A 8 5.29 65.25 65.06
C PHE A 8 5.17 63.75 65.21
N GLY A 9 4.33 63.08 64.40
CA GLY A 9 4.25 61.65 64.27
C GLY A 9 5.46 61.13 63.45
N VAL A 10 6.32 60.46 64.12
CA VAL A 10 7.46 59.75 63.50
C VAL A 10 6.90 58.48 62.87
N VAL A 11 6.83 58.45 61.54
CA VAL A 11 6.57 57.20 60.77
C VAL A 11 7.82 56.32 60.83
N ARG A 12 7.74 55.28 61.64
CA ARG A 12 8.76 54.23 61.64
C ARG A 12 8.66 53.45 60.34
N TYR A 13 9.68 53.53 59.48
CA TYR A 13 9.88 52.63 58.37
C TYR A 13 10.40 51.29 58.94
N GLU A 14 9.55 50.27 58.88
CA GLU A 14 10.01 48.86 59.08
C GLU A 14 10.94 48.48 57.93
N GLN A 15 12.19 48.20 58.26
CA GLN A 15 13.14 47.61 57.35
C GLN A 15 12.70 46.16 57.07
N SER A 16 12.13 45.92 55.91
CA SER A 16 11.92 44.60 55.39
C SER A 16 13.29 43.91 55.25
N THR A 17 13.53 42.94 56.12
CA THR A 17 14.72 42.10 56.10
C THR A 17 14.73 41.34 54.77
N ARG A 18 15.75 41.62 53.92
CA ARG A 18 16.08 40.81 52.75
C ARG A 18 16.39 39.39 53.21
N VAL A 19 15.49 38.47 52.94
CA VAL A 19 15.78 37.03 53.00
C VAL A 19 16.67 36.72 51.79
N VAL A 20 17.97 36.75 51.99
CA VAL A 20 18.91 36.17 51.03
C VAL A 20 18.64 34.67 51.05
N PRO A 21 18.31 34.04 49.90
CA PRO A 21 18.09 32.61 49.88
C PRO A 21 19.38 31.96 50.34
N THR A 22 19.32 31.29 51.48
CA THR A 22 20.47 30.54 52.01
C THR A 22 20.82 29.45 51.01
N THR A 23 22.10 29.12 50.90
CA THR A 23 22.65 28.07 50.01
C THR A 23 21.91 26.72 50.11
N ALA A 24 21.13 26.54 51.19
CA ALA A 24 20.28 25.38 51.44
C ALA A 24 19.00 25.42 50.55
N THR A 25 18.34 26.58 50.34
CA THR A 25 17.15 26.68 49.47
C THR A 25 17.50 26.52 48.01
N LEU A 26 18.66 27.02 47.56
CA LEU A 26 19.13 26.80 46.20
C LEU A 26 19.46 25.33 45.94
N LYS A 27 20.05 24.64 46.91
CA LYS A 27 20.32 23.19 46.81
C LYS A 27 19.04 22.34 46.81
N LEU A 28 18.01 22.73 47.55
CA LEU A 28 16.71 22.04 47.54
C LEU A 28 15.98 22.21 46.22
N SER A 29 16.01 23.40 45.62
CA SER A 29 15.38 23.63 44.30
C SER A 29 16.11 22.93 43.16
N VAL A 30 17.42 22.85 43.18
CA VAL A 30 18.21 22.06 42.23
C VAL A 30 17.97 20.55 42.40
N LEU A 31 17.84 20.10 43.65
CA LEU A 31 17.52 18.68 43.94
C LEU A 31 16.09 18.33 43.50
N ALA A 32 15.12 19.23 43.70
CA ALA A 32 13.76 19.04 43.22
C ALA A 32 13.65 19.05 41.68
N LEU A 33 14.43 19.91 41.01
CA LEU A 33 14.50 19.94 39.55
C LEU A 33 15.21 18.68 38.99
N ALA A 34 16.26 18.20 39.66
CA ALA A 34 16.94 16.95 39.29
C ALA A 34 16.02 15.71 39.48
N LEU A 35 15.23 15.69 40.55
CA LEU A 35 14.21 14.65 40.80
C LEU A 35 13.07 14.72 39.79
N ALA A 36 12.63 15.91 39.36
CA ALA A 36 11.60 16.06 38.33
C ALA A 36 12.11 15.63 36.95
N LEU A 37 13.39 15.93 36.61
CA LEU A 37 14.01 15.51 35.35
C LEU A 37 14.32 13.99 35.31
N SER A 38 14.65 13.37 36.45
CA SER A 38 14.82 11.92 36.52
C SER A 38 13.49 11.16 36.48
N GLY A 39 12.38 11.78 36.93
CA GLY A 39 11.03 11.23 36.78
C GLY A 39 10.56 11.14 35.33
N CYS A 40 10.93 12.09 34.47
CA CYS A 40 10.54 12.07 33.06
C CYS A 40 11.23 10.96 32.24
N ALA A 41 12.41 10.50 32.64
CA ALA A 41 13.10 9.41 31.95
C ALA A 41 12.43 8.04 32.15
N SER A 42 11.66 7.88 33.23
CA SER A 42 10.92 6.64 33.53
C SER A 42 9.54 6.57 32.85
N PHE A 43 9.08 7.64 32.18
CA PHE A 43 7.84 7.67 31.38
C PHE A 43 8.01 7.33 29.90
N ALA A 44 9.24 7.01 29.45
CA ALA A 44 9.40 6.50 28.11
C ALA A 44 8.65 5.16 28.01
N PRO A 45 7.65 5.03 27.12
CA PRO A 45 6.91 3.78 26.97
C PRO A 45 7.88 2.67 26.57
N ALA A 46 8.09 1.71 27.46
CA ALA A 46 8.87 0.53 27.14
C ALA A 46 8.13 -0.26 26.03
N PRO A 47 8.87 -0.86 25.08
CA PRO A 47 8.26 -1.73 24.09
C PRO A 47 7.50 -2.84 24.80
N SER A 48 6.17 -2.83 24.71
CA SER A 48 5.30 -3.87 25.28
C SER A 48 4.85 -4.80 24.16
N PRO A 49 5.33 -6.05 24.10
CA PRO A 49 4.82 -7.05 23.18
C PRO A 49 3.32 -7.25 23.40
N LEU A 50 2.58 -7.50 22.32
CA LEU A 50 1.16 -7.84 22.40
C LEU A 50 0.98 -9.05 23.34
N SER A 51 0.09 -8.93 24.32
CA SER A 51 -0.27 -10.08 25.17
C SER A 51 -0.96 -11.16 24.33
N GLY A 52 -0.80 -12.42 24.71
CA GLY A 52 -1.42 -13.54 23.98
C GLY A 52 -2.95 -13.41 23.89
N ASP A 53 -3.60 -12.78 24.86
CA ASP A 53 -5.05 -12.54 24.85
C ASP A 53 -5.44 -11.41 23.89
N ALA A 54 -4.70 -10.31 23.89
CA ALA A 54 -4.91 -9.22 22.93
C ALA A 54 -4.71 -9.70 21.49
N PHE A 55 -3.69 -10.54 21.24
CA PHE A 55 -3.45 -11.14 19.94
C PHE A 55 -4.60 -12.07 19.52
N ARG A 56 -5.11 -12.93 20.43
CA ARG A 56 -6.26 -13.81 20.16
C ARG A 56 -7.51 -13.01 19.84
N GLN A 57 -7.80 -11.97 20.61
CA GLN A 57 -8.95 -11.10 20.38
C GLN A 57 -8.87 -10.36 19.05
N SER A 58 -7.71 -9.78 18.72
CA SER A 58 -7.46 -9.13 17.44
C SER A 58 -7.65 -10.11 16.27
N THR A 59 -7.03 -11.29 16.35
CA THR A 59 -7.13 -12.31 15.30
C THR A 59 -8.57 -12.80 15.09
N ALA A 60 -9.35 -12.94 16.17
CA ALA A 60 -10.76 -13.32 16.08
C ALA A 60 -11.61 -12.21 15.41
N ALA A 61 -11.35 -10.93 15.77
CA ALA A 61 -11.99 -9.78 15.14
C ALA A 61 -11.64 -9.68 13.65
N ASP A 62 -10.38 -9.89 13.29
CA ASP A 62 -9.90 -9.87 11.90
C ASP A 62 -10.58 -10.95 11.06
N ARG A 63 -10.67 -12.19 11.57
CA ARG A 63 -11.39 -13.28 10.90
C ARG A 63 -12.87 -12.95 10.70
N ALA A 64 -13.54 -12.39 11.69
CA ALA A 64 -14.93 -11.99 11.61
C ALA A 64 -15.13 -10.86 10.58
N SER A 65 -14.22 -9.89 10.54
CA SER A 65 -14.27 -8.77 9.58
C SER A 65 -14.00 -9.23 8.14
N ALA A 66 -13.05 -10.14 7.93
CA ALA A 66 -12.70 -10.66 6.61
C ALA A 66 -13.88 -11.38 5.94
N GLY A 67 -14.69 -12.12 6.72
CA GLY A 67 -15.86 -12.85 6.22
C GLY A 67 -17.15 -12.02 6.11
N LYS A 68 -17.22 -10.87 6.77
CA LYS A 68 -18.48 -10.13 6.98
C LYS A 68 -19.17 -9.65 5.70
N HIS A 69 -18.41 -9.46 4.63
CA HIS A 69 -18.91 -8.89 3.37
C HIS A 69 -18.85 -9.87 2.19
N SER A 70 -18.32 -11.11 2.39
CA SER A 70 -18.25 -12.09 1.32
C SER A 70 -19.58 -12.85 1.19
N GLU A 71 -20.15 -12.82 -0.01
CA GLU A 71 -21.30 -13.66 -0.33
C GLU A 71 -20.90 -15.15 -0.36
N PRO A 72 -21.73 -16.07 0.15
CA PRO A 72 -21.42 -17.50 0.08
C PRO A 72 -21.33 -17.96 -1.40
N LEU A 73 -20.45 -18.95 -1.64
CA LEU A 73 -20.38 -19.59 -2.95
C LEU A 73 -21.68 -20.37 -3.20
N ARG A 74 -22.36 -20.09 -4.31
CA ARG A 74 -23.61 -20.73 -4.70
C ARG A 74 -23.41 -21.42 -6.04
N GLY A 75 -23.45 -22.75 -6.06
CA GLY A 75 -23.36 -23.52 -7.30
C GLY A 75 -21.94 -23.60 -7.88
N GLU A 76 -21.88 -23.76 -9.19
CA GLU A 76 -20.61 -23.85 -9.94
C GLU A 76 -20.05 -22.45 -10.23
N LEU A 77 -18.76 -22.25 -9.91
CA LEU A 77 -18.08 -20.98 -10.07
C LEU A 77 -17.52 -20.84 -11.49
N THR A 78 -17.93 -19.79 -12.21
CA THR A 78 -17.34 -19.43 -13.51
C THR A 78 -16.08 -18.57 -13.36
N LEU A 79 -15.27 -18.44 -14.41
CA LEU A 79 -14.08 -17.58 -14.39
C LEU A 79 -14.45 -16.11 -14.14
N GLU A 80 -15.50 -15.63 -14.80
CA GLU A 80 -15.99 -14.27 -14.68
C GLU A 80 -16.50 -13.97 -13.25
N GLU A 81 -17.21 -14.93 -12.65
CA GLU A 81 -17.64 -14.81 -11.26
C GLU A 81 -16.44 -14.85 -10.29
N ALA A 82 -15.44 -15.70 -10.53
CA ALA A 82 -14.22 -15.72 -9.73
C ALA A 82 -13.49 -14.36 -9.79
N MET A 83 -13.37 -13.78 -10.99
CA MET A 83 -12.79 -12.44 -11.17
C MET A 83 -13.64 -11.35 -10.48
N ALA A 84 -14.96 -11.40 -10.60
CA ALA A 84 -15.87 -10.46 -9.93
C ALA A 84 -15.76 -10.54 -8.41
N ARG A 85 -15.69 -11.76 -7.85
CA ARG A 85 -15.47 -11.99 -6.42
C ARG A 85 -14.12 -11.45 -5.95
N ALA A 86 -13.05 -11.71 -6.68
CA ALA A 86 -11.74 -11.19 -6.37
C ALA A 86 -11.73 -9.66 -6.38
N LEU A 87 -12.30 -9.02 -7.41
CA LEU A 87 -12.42 -7.58 -7.46
C LEU A 87 -13.25 -7.01 -6.29
N LYS A 88 -14.27 -7.70 -5.83
CA LYS A 88 -15.16 -7.21 -4.76
C LYS A 88 -14.62 -7.52 -3.35
N TYR A 89 -14.02 -8.69 -3.13
CA TYR A 89 -13.74 -9.22 -1.79
C TYR A 89 -12.27 -9.39 -1.47
N ASN A 90 -11.35 -9.31 -2.44
CA ASN A 90 -9.92 -9.46 -2.17
C ASN A 90 -9.41 -8.36 -1.22
N LEU A 91 -8.76 -8.77 -0.14
CA LEU A 91 -8.32 -7.88 0.94
C LEU A 91 -7.14 -6.99 0.51
N ASP A 92 -6.23 -7.51 -0.33
CA ASP A 92 -5.08 -6.73 -0.81
C ASP A 92 -5.55 -5.61 -1.76
N ARG A 93 -6.50 -5.90 -2.65
CA ARG A 93 -7.13 -4.87 -3.48
C ARG A 93 -7.82 -3.80 -2.63
N ARG A 94 -8.54 -4.21 -1.57
CA ARG A 94 -9.20 -3.28 -0.64
C ARG A 94 -8.19 -2.43 0.11
N SER A 95 -7.03 -2.99 0.47
CA SER A 95 -5.92 -2.24 1.05
C SER A 95 -5.43 -1.14 0.09
N LYS A 96 -5.25 -1.46 -1.20
CA LYS A 96 -4.86 -0.46 -2.22
C LYS A 96 -5.90 0.64 -2.42
N LEU A 97 -7.17 0.32 -2.32
CA LEU A 97 -8.25 1.32 -2.35
C LEU A 97 -8.18 2.25 -1.12
N MET A 98 -7.84 1.71 0.07
CA MET A 98 -7.66 2.53 1.27
C MET A 98 -6.38 3.40 1.19
N GLU A 99 -5.29 2.91 0.57
CA GLU A 99 -4.10 3.70 0.29
C GLU A 99 -4.42 4.92 -0.62
N GLU A 100 -5.22 4.70 -1.67
CA GLU A 100 -5.69 5.79 -2.54
C GLU A 100 -6.58 6.79 -1.79
N ALA A 101 -7.53 6.30 -0.98
CA ALA A 101 -8.38 7.14 -0.14
C ALA A 101 -7.56 7.93 0.90
N LEU A 102 -6.53 7.33 1.50
CA LEU A 102 -5.60 8.02 2.40
C LEU A 102 -4.85 9.14 1.67
N ALA A 103 -4.33 8.87 0.47
CA ALA A 103 -3.63 9.88 -0.34
C ALA A 103 -4.55 11.05 -0.70
N MET A 104 -5.83 10.80 -0.98
CA MET A 104 -6.85 11.83 -1.18
C MET A 104 -7.05 12.68 0.07
N ARG A 105 -7.14 12.08 1.26
CA ARG A 105 -7.26 12.81 2.52
C ARG A 105 -6.01 13.62 2.85
N GLN A 106 -4.84 13.13 2.48
CA GLN A 106 -3.59 13.89 2.60
C GLN A 106 -3.57 15.11 1.66
N LEU A 107 -4.14 14.99 0.46
CA LEU A 107 -4.34 16.11 -0.44
C LEU A 107 -5.31 17.13 0.18
N ASP A 108 -6.47 16.68 0.68
CA ASP A 108 -7.44 17.57 1.36
C ASP A 108 -6.78 18.32 2.53
N ALA A 109 -6.02 17.60 3.36
CA ALA A 109 -5.32 18.19 4.51
C ALA A 109 -4.26 19.21 4.08
N SER A 110 -3.51 18.94 3.02
CA SER A 110 -2.44 19.83 2.55
C SER A 110 -2.93 21.17 2.01
N GLN A 111 -4.21 21.28 1.64
CA GLN A 111 -4.80 22.55 1.21
C GLN A 111 -4.87 23.55 2.36
N TYR A 112 -4.99 23.08 3.60
CA TYR A 112 -5.03 23.94 4.78
C TYR A 112 -3.67 24.57 5.11
N ASP A 113 -2.56 24.01 4.61
CA ASP A 113 -1.21 24.58 4.77
C ASP A 113 -1.04 25.95 4.07
N MET A 114 -1.95 26.30 3.16
CA MET A 114 -1.99 27.60 2.48
C MET A 114 -2.72 28.66 3.27
N LEU A 115 -3.51 28.25 4.28
CA LEU A 115 -4.36 29.18 5.04
C LEU A 115 -3.55 29.94 6.09
N PRO A 116 -4.03 31.12 6.49
CA PRO A 116 -3.47 31.84 7.63
C PRO A 116 -3.56 31.00 8.91
N LYS A 117 -2.58 31.19 9.80
CA LYS A 117 -2.60 30.60 11.14
C LYS A 117 -3.39 31.51 12.07
N VAL A 118 -4.35 30.96 12.80
CA VAL A 118 -5.11 31.66 13.84
C VAL A 118 -4.81 30.98 15.16
N LEU A 119 -4.16 31.70 16.07
CA LEU A 119 -3.74 31.19 17.37
C LEU A 119 -4.47 31.93 18.48
N ALA A 120 -5.26 31.21 19.26
CA ALA A 120 -5.77 31.72 20.54
C ALA A 120 -4.77 31.37 21.65
N SER A 121 -4.38 32.36 22.43
CA SER A 121 -3.46 32.22 23.56
C SER A 121 -4.08 32.70 24.84
N ALA A 122 -3.83 32.00 25.94
CA ALA A 122 -4.15 32.44 27.29
C ALA A 122 -2.99 32.09 28.21
N GLY A 123 -2.57 33.04 29.01
CA GLY A 123 -1.44 32.86 29.91
C GLY A 123 -1.68 33.57 31.24
N TYR A 124 -1.06 33.04 32.30
CA TYR A 124 -0.98 33.67 33.60
C TYR A 124 0.50 33.86 33.92
N ALA A 125 0.87 35.08 34.24
CA ALA A 125 2.23 35.45 34.61
C ALA A 125 2.26 35.89 36.06
N TRP A 126 3.16 35.33 36.86
CA TRP A 126 3.39 35.67 38.25
C TRP A 126 4.87 35.99 38.49
N ARG A 127 5.10 36.99 39.35
CA ARG A 127 6.42 37.43 39.81
C ARG A 127 6.46 37.47 41.31
N ASP A 128 7.58 37.10 41.91
CA ASP A 128 7.81 37.11 43.35
C ASP A 128 8.06 38.54 43.91
N ASN A 129 8.39 39.51 43.03
CA ASN A 129 8.70 40.90 43.41
C ASN A 129 8.08 41.90 42.42
N ASP A 130 7.97 43.17 42.87
CA ASP A 130 7.50 44.25 42.03
C ASP A 130 8.47 44.55 40.88
N LYS A 131 7.94 44.84 39.69
CA LYS A 131 8.74 45.37 38.59
C LYS A 131 9.01 46.85 38.81
N ILE A 132 10.08 47.12 39.53
CA ILE A 132 10.50 48.52 39.85
C ILE A 132 11.42 48.99 38.72
N SER A 133 11.06 50.13 38.12
CA SER A 133 11.86 50.81 37.10
C SER A 133 12.33 52.17 37.60
N LEU A 134 13.48 52.58 37.11
CA LEU A 134 14.03 53.94 37.28
C LEU A 134 13.96 54.63 35.92
N SER A 135 13.48 55.86 35.90
CA SER A 135 13.48 56.68 34.69
C SER A 135 14.77 57.53 34.66
N ARG A 136 15.31 57.70 33.46
CA ARG A 136 16.44 58.58 33.20
C ARG A 136 15.95 59.80 32.44
N ASN A 137 16.29 61.00 32.95
CA ASN A 137 15.97 62.23 32.26
C ASN A 137 16.79 62.34 30.97
N SER A 138 16.13 62.60 29.83
CA SER A 138 16.79 62.68 28.52
C SER A 138 17.66 63.93 28.34
N GLU A 139 17.42 65.00 29.08
CA GLU A 139 18.13 66.25 28.92
C GLU A 139 19.44 66.28 29.68
N ASN A 140 19.42 65.80 30.93
CA ASN A 140 20.62 65.87 31.81
C ASN A 140 21.23 64.53 32.15
N ASN A 141 20.71 63.44 31.54
CA ASN A 141 21.18 62.06 31.71
C ASN A 141 21.16 61.56 33.17
N GLN A 142 20.47 62.26 34.10
CA GLN A 142 20.38 61.89 35.51
C GLN A 142 19.27 60.85 35.73
N LEU A 143 19.51 59.88 36.61
CA LEU A 143 18.50 58.96 37.07
C LEU A 143 17.50 59.67 37.98
N SER A 144 16.22 59.50 37.72
CA SER A 144 15.18 59.93 38.64
C SER A 144 15.35 59.27 40.00
N PRO A 145 15.30 60.04 41.09
CA PRO A 145 15.34 59.47 42.44
C PRO A 145 14.09 58.66 42.77
N SER A 146 13.00 58.86 42.02
CA SER A 146 11.75 58.13 42.20
C SER A 146 11.80 56.77 41.55
N ARG A 147 11.34 55.78 42.27
CA ARG A 147 11.15 54.41 41.79
C ARG A 147 9.70 54.19 41.41
N PHE A 148 9.47 53.61 40.26
CA PHE A 148 8.12 53.37 39.78
C PHE A 148 7.87 51.87 39.70
N ILE A 149 6.73 51.42 40.22
CA ILE A 149 6.20 50.07 39.94
C ILE A 149 5.48 50.20 38.62
N SER A 150 5.88 49.41 37.64
CA SER A 150 5.44 49.51 36.24
C SER A 150 4.67 48.31 35.74
N GLN A 151 4.42 47.35 36.62
CA GLN A 151 3.68 46.14 36.25
C GLN A 151 3.18 45.41 37.50
N GLU A 152 1.98 44.85 37.47
CA GLU A 152 1.49 43.96 38.52
C GLU A 152 2.30 42.67 38.65
N ARG A 153 2.29 42.14 39.87
CA ARG A 153 2.94 40.83 40.13
C ARG A 153 2.21 39.68 39.47
N GLU A 154 0.92 39.77 39.35
CA GLU A 154 0.01 38.79 38.80
C GLU A 154 -0.75 39.37 37.65
N ARG A 155 -0.74 38.72 36.49
CA ARG A 155 -1.51 39.19 35.34
C ARG A 155 -1.94 38.05 34.45
N SER A 156 -3.11 38.18 33.88
CA SER A 156 -3.65 37.29 32.86
C SER A 156 -3.51 37.96 31.49
N LEU A 157 -2.96 37.20 30.56
CA LEU A 157 -2.78 37.64 29.18
C LEU A 157 -3.66 36.73 28.30
N THR A 158 -4.48 37.34 27.46
CA THR A 158 -5.18 36.59 26.42
C THR A 158 -4.97 37.27 25.07
N GLY A 159 -4.94 36.43 24.03
CA GLY A 159 -4.73 36.95 22.69
C GLY A 159 -5.34 36.07 21.64
N LEU A 160 -5.73 36.68 20.54
CA LEU A 160 -6.08 36.02 19.28
C LEU A 160 -5.18 36.58 18.20
N ASP A 161 -4.27 35.75 17.71
CA ASP A 161 -3.26 36.13 16.72
C ASP A 161 -3.60 35.52 15.38
N PHE A 162 -3.67 36.34 14.36
CA PHE A 162 -3.75 35.97 12.97
C PHE A 162 -2.38 36.20 12.33
N SER A 163 -1.81 35.19 11.70
CA SER A 163 -0.55 35.34 10.96
C SER A 163 -0.64 34.69 9.60
N TRP A 164 -0.17 35.38 8.57
CA TRP A 164 -0.10 34.87 7.21
C TRP A 164 1.25 35.24 6.60
N SER A 165 1.87 34.21 6.01
CA SER A 165 3.18 34.33 5.40
C SER A 165 3.07 34.00 3.91
N LEU A 166 3.60 34.89 3.07
CA LEU A 166 3.64 34.66 1.62
C LEU A 166 4.52 33.44 1.26
N LEU A 167 5.57 33.22 2.02
CA LEU A 167 6.44 32.05 1.86
C LEU A 167 5.67 30.77 2.21
N ASP A 168 4.96 30.75 3.35
CA ASP A 168 4.16 29.58 3.77
C ASP A 168 3.08 29.27 2.73
N PHE A 169 2.40 30.30 2.21
CA PHE A 169 1.44 30.13 1.12
C PHE A 169 2.07 29.50 -0.12
N GLY A 170 3.20 30.02 -0.61
CA GLY A 170 3.89 29.47 -1.78
C GLY A 170 4.38 28.03 -1.58
N MET A 171 4.88 27.74 -0.38
CA MET A 171 5.32 26.39 0.02
C MET A 171 4.15 25.42 0.12
N GLY A 172 3.02 25.86 0.70
CA GLY A 172 1.77 25.11 0.80
C GLY A 172 1.18 24.81 -0.59
N TYR A 173 1.16 25.81 -1.47
CA TYR A 173 0.65 25.65 -2.84
C TYR A 173 1.39 24.55 -3.62
N TYR A 174 2.73 24.61 -3.67
CA TYR A 174 3.50 23.56 -4.34
C TYR A 174 3.44 22.23 -3.58
N GLY A 175 3.32 22.27 -2.24
CA GLY A 175 3.09 21.08 -1.42
C GLY A 175 1.78 20.38 -1.77
N ALA A 176 0.68 21.11 -1.89
CA ALA A 176 -0.62 20.57 -2.28
C ALA A 176 -0.61 20.00 -3.71
N ARG A 177 0.10 20.65 -4.65
CA ARG A 177 0.29 20.10 -6.01
C ARG A 177 1.05 18.79 -6.01
N GLN A 178 2.10 18.67 -5.18
CA GLN A 178 2.81 17.41 -5.02
C GLN A 178 1.92 16.32 -4.41
N GLN A 179 1.03 16.68 -3.46
CA GLN A 179 0.08 15.73 -2.89
C GLN A 179 -0.98 15.30 -3.90
N ALA A 180 -1.44 16.20 -4.78
CA ALA A 180 -2.32 15.83 -5.90
C ALA A 180 -1.67 14.78 -6.82
N ASP A 181 -0.39 14.96 -7.14
CA ASP A 181 0.35 13.98 -7.93
C ASP A 181 0.55 12.65 -7.19
N ARG A 182 0.76 12.68 -5.87
CA ARG A 182 0.84 11.45 -5.05
C ARG A 182 -0.50 10.70 -5.00
N TYR A 183 -1.62 11.41 -4.95
CA TYR A 183 -2.94 10.80 -5.09
C TYR A 183 -3.08 10.09 -6.44
N LEU A 184 -2.69 10.74 -7.54
CA LEU A 184 -2.71 10.12 -8.88
C LEU A 184 -1.80 8.89 -8.95
N ILE A 185 -0.62 8.93 -8.33
CA ILE A 185 0.28 7.77 -8.21
C ILE A 185 -0.39 6.61 -7.45
N ALA A 186 -1.10 6.90 -6.36
CA ALA A 186 -1.81 5.88 -5.60
C ALA A 186 -2.93 5.23 -6.44
N SER A 187 -3.63 6.02 -7.27
CA SER A 187 -4.63 5.53 -8.22
C SER A 187 -4.01 4.60 -9.27
N GLU A 188 -2.87 4.98 -9.88
CA GLU A 188 -2.17 4.11 -10.85
C GLU A 188 -1.68 2.80 -10.20
N ARG A 189 -1.19 2.86 -8.97
CA ARG A 189 -0.79 1.66 -8.20
C ARG A 189 -1.97 0.75 -7.88
N ARG A 190 -3.15 1.32 -7.59
CA ARG A 190 -4.38 0.54 -7.44
C ARG A 190 -4.75 -0.16 -8.75
N SER A 191 -4.69 0.55 -9.88
CA SER A 191 -4.92 -0.02 -11.21
C SER A 191 -3.98 -1.19 -11.49
N LYS A 192 -2.68 -1.01 -11.27
CA LYS A 192 -1.67 -2.07 -11.41
C LYS A 192 -1.97 -3.30 -10.54
N ALA A 193 -2.34 -3.08 -9.27
CA ALA A 193 -2.70 -4.17 -8.36
C ALA A 193 -3.96 -4.93 -8.83
N MET A 194 -4.93 -4.23 -9.41
CA MET A 194 -6.12 -4.84 -10.01
C MET A 194 -5.76 -5.75 -11.20
N HIS A 195 -4.89 -5.29 -12.10
CA HIS A 195 -4.43 -6.11 -13.21
C HIS A 195 -3.69 -7.37 -12.74
N GLN A 196 -2.82 -7.23 -11.74
CA GLN A 196 -2.11 -8.37 -11.16
C GLN A 196 -3.08 -9.37 -10.53
N LEU A 197 -4.06 -8.89 -9.76
CA LEU A 197 -5.09 -9.74 -9.16
C LEU A 197 -5.86 -10.53 -10.22
N MET A 198 -6.26 -9.90 -11.33
CA MET A 198 -6.98 -10.58 -12.41
C MET A 198 -6.12 -11.67 -13.08
N LEU A 199 -4.82 -11.42 -13.25
CA LEU A 199 -3.87 -12.42 -13.75
C LEU A 199 -3.76 -13.61 -12.78
N ASP A 200 -3.62 -13.34 -11.48
CA ASP A 200 -3.47 -14.37 -10.45
C ASP A 200 -4.75 -15.23 -10.35
N VAL A 201 -5.93 -14.60 -10.40
CA VAL A 201 -7.22 -15.32 -10.39
C VAL A 201 -7.38 -16.21 -11.60
N ARG A 202 -7.05 -15.73 -12.81
CA ARG A 202 -7.12 -16.56 -14.03
C ARG A 202 -6.20 -17.77 -13.92
N THR A 203 -4.97 -17.55 -13.48
CA THR A 203 -4.00 -18.62 -13.32
C THR A 203 -4.46 -19.66 -12.28
N ALA A 204 -4.91 -19.19 -11.10
CA ALA A 204 -5.42 -20.07 -10.05
C ALA A 204 -6.70 -20.82 -10.45
N TYR A 205 -7.61 -20.15 -11.18
CA TYR A 205 -8.84 -20.77 -11.69
C TYR A 205 -8.53 -21.95 -12.61
N TRP A 206 -7.66 -21.79 -13.61
CA TRP A 206 -7.34 -22.86 -14.55
C TRP A 206 -6.52 -23.98 -13.90
N ARG A 207 -5.67 -23.67 -12.91
CA ARG A 207 -5.01 -24.69 -12.09
C ARG A 207 -6.02 -25.47 -11.25
N THR A 208 -7.04 -24.80 -10.70
CA THR A 208 -8.12 -25.46 -9.95
C THR A 208 -9.01 -26.28 -10.87
N ALA A 209 -9.27 -25.83 -12.10
CA ALA A 209 -9.98 -26.61 -13.11
C ALA A 209 -9.23 -27.90 -13.48
N ALA A 210 -7.90 -27.80 -13.64
CA ALA A 210 -7.05 -28.96 -13.80
C ALA A 210 -7.17 -29.94 -12.62
N ALA A 211 -7.13 -29.42 -11.39
CA ALA A 211 -7.29 -30.22 -10.17
C ALA A 211 -8.61 -30.96 -10.14
N GLN A 212 -9.72 -30.28 -10.49
CA GLN A 212 -11.06 -30.87 -10.51
C GLN A 212 -11.16 -31.99 -11.55
N GLN A 213 -10.64 -31.78 -12.74
CA GLN A 213 -10.71 -32.75 -13.85
C GLN A 213 -9.75 -33.95 -13.66
N LEU A 214 -8.61 -33.72 -13.02
CA LEU A 214 -7.59 -34.75 -12.84
C LEU A 214 -7.77 -35.58 -11.59
N ARG A 215 -8.50 -35.08 -10.59
CA ARG A 215 -8.61 -35.71 -9.25
C ARG A 215 -8.98 -37.17 -9.30
N ASP A 216 -10.05 -37.52 -10.02
CA ASP A 216 -10.54 -38.89 -10.07
C ASP A 216 -9.68 -39.76 -10.96
N LYS A 217 -9.11 -39.20 -12.04
CA LYS A 217 -8.21 -39.89 -12.94
C LYS A 217 -6.89 -40.21 -12.27
N VAL A 218 -6.30 -39.30 -11.52
CA VAL A 218 -5.08 -39.55 -10.72
C VAL A 218 -5.37 -40.60 -9.66
N LYS A 219 -6.46 -40.49 -8.88
CA LYS A 219 -6.81 -41.45 -7.85
C LYS A 219 -6.99 -42.89 -8.43
N SER A 220 -7.70 -43.03 -9.52
CA SER A 220 -7.89 -44.32 -10.17
C SER A 220 -6.61 -44.89 -10.75
N THR A 221 -5.74 -44.05 -11.33
CA THR A 221 -4.43 -44.50 -11.89
C THR A 221 -3.46 -44.87 -10.77
N VAL A 222 -3.46 -44.17 -9.61
CA VAL A 222 -2.67 -44.58 -8.43
C VAL A 222 -3.12 -45.94 -7.93
N ALA A 223 -4.41 -46.16 -7.75
CA ALA A 223 -4.93 -47.46 -7.29
C ALA A 223 -4.54 -48.62 -8.27
N LEU A 224 -4.61 -48.34 -9.57
CA LEU A 224 -4.19 -49.31 -10.60
C LEU A 224 -2.68 -49.59 -10.53
N ALA A 225 -1.86 -48.58 -10.29
CA ALA A 225 -0.40 -48.75 -10.18
C ALA A 225 0.01 -49.47 -8.89
N GLU A 226 -0.68 -49.22 -7.79
CA GLU A 226 -0.48 -49.96 -6.51
C GLU A 226 -0.85 -51.43 -6.65
N ASP A 227 -1.99 -51.74 -7.31
CA ASP A 227 -2.40 -53.11 -7.58
C ASP A 227 -1.38 -53.85 -8.49
N ALA A 228 -0.92 -53.20 -9.54
CA ALA A 228 0.12 -53.73 -10.41
C ALA A 228 1.47 -53.96 -9.68
N LEU A 229 1.82 -53.09 -8.75
CA LEU A 229 3.01 -53.21 -7.91
C LEU A 229 2.91 -54.41 -6.94
N LYS A 230 1.71 -54.59 -6.33
CA LYS A 230 1.42 -55.76 -5.48
C LYS A 230 1.55 -57.08 -6.26
N ASP A 231 0.98 -57.16 -7.46
CA ASP A 231 1.10 -58.32 -8.34
C ASP A 231 2.56 -58.57 -8.72
N ALA A 232 3.33 -57.55 -9.06
CA ALA A 232 4.74 -57.65 -9.41
C ALA A 232 5.60 -58.22 -8.26
N ARG A 233 5.36 -57.81 -7.04
CA ARG A 233 6.03 -58.32 -5.82
C ARG A 233 5.63 -59.74 -5.52
N ALA A 234 4.37 -60.12 -5.70
CA ALA A 234 3.92 -61.51 -5.54
C ALA A 234 4.56 -62.44 -6.57
N ALA A 235 4.64 -62.03 -7.83
CA ALA A 235 5.27 -62.79 -8.90
C ALA A 235 6.80 -62.98 -8.69
N GLU A 236 7.49 -62.00 -8.10
CA GLU A 236 8.90 -62.12 -7.73
C GLU A 236 9.09 -63.18 -6.62
N GLY A 237 8.25 -63.18 -5.58
CA GLY A 237 8.30 -64.16 -4.50
C GLY A 237 8.08 -65.60 -4.99
N GLN A 238 7.30 -65.78 -6.06
CA GLN A 238 7.04 -67.08 -6.69
C GLN A 238 8.11 -67.50 -7.73
N ARG A 239 9.13 -66.69 -7.99
CA ARG A 239 10.20 -66.91 -8.98
C ARG A 239 9.71 -67.22 -10.41
N VAL A 240 8.57 -66.64 -10.80
CA VAL A 240 7.95 -66.88 -12.12
C VAL A 240 8.69 -66.14 -13.25
N ARG A 241 9.48 -65.10 -12.95
CA ARG A 241 10.25 -64.29 -13.90
C ARG A 241 11.70 -64.12 -13.46
N ASN A 242 12.57 -63.68 -14.39
CA ASN A 242 13.93 -63.25 -14.07
C ASN A 242 13.88 -62.14 -13.00
N PRO A 243 14.63 -62.26 -11.89
CA PRO A 243 14.63 -61.28 -10.81
C PRO A 243 14.95 -59.84 -11.29
N LEU A 244 15.88 -59.69 -12.23
CA LEU A 244 16.26 -58.39 -12.76
C LEU A 244 15.12 -57.72 -13.53
N ASP A 245 14.35 -58.47 -14.32
CA ASP A 245 13.22 -57.95 -15.08
C ASP A 245 12.05 -57.61 -14.14
N SER A 246 11.85 -58.38 -13.08
CA SER A 246 10.87 -58.08 -12.04
C SER A 246 11.22 -56.79 -11.30
N MET A 247 12.48 -56.57 -10.93
CA MET A 247 12.94 -55.34 -10.29
C MET A 247 12.81 -54.12 -11.21
N ARG A 248 13.12 -54.26 -12.51
CA ARG A 248 12.91 -53.17 -13.50
C ARG A 248 11.45 -52.81 -13.65
N TYR A 249 10.56 -53.80 -13.65
CA TYR A 249 9.12 -53.59 -13.70
C TYR A 249 8.61 -52.85 -12.44
N GLN A 250 9.02 -53.28 -11.25
CA GLN A 250 8.68 -52.62 -9.99
C GLN A 250 9.21 -51.18 -9.95
N ARG A 251 10.44 -50.95 -10.39
CA ARG A 251 11.01 -49.60 -10.48
C ARG A 251 10.18 -48.68 -11.36
N GLN A 252 9.75 -49.16 -12.54
CA GLN A 252 8.93 -48.34 -13.43
C GLN A 252 7.57 -48.00 -12.83
N LEU A 253 6.93 -48.92 -12.09
CA LEU A 253 5.69 -48.66 -11.37
C LEU A 253 5.88 -47.65 -10.26
N LEU A 254 6.97 -47.74 -9.49
CA LEU A 254 7.28 -46.77 -8.43
C LEU A 254 7.56 -45.37 -8.99
N GLU A 255 8.23 -45.25 -10.13
CA GLU A 255 8.43 -43.99 -10.83
C GLU A 255 7.11 -43.38 -11.29
N ASN A 256 6.19 -44.19 -11.82
CA ASN A 256 4.84 -43.73 -12.20
C ASN A 256 4.04 -43.28 -10.98
N LEU A 257 4.09 -44.01 -9.84
CA LEU A 257 3.46 -43.62 -8.59
C LEU A 257 4.01 -42.29 -8.07
N ARG A 258 5.33 -42.12 -8.04
CA ARG A 258 5.97 -40.85 -7.64
C ARG A 258 5.50 -39.69 -8.49
N LEU A 259 5.36 -39.88 -9.80
CA LEU A 259 4.90 -38.87 -10.72
C LEU A 259 3.43 -38.50 -10.45
N LEU A 260 2.55 -39.48 -10.22
CA LEU A 260 1.14 -39.27 -9.91
C LEU A 260 0.94 -38.59 -8.55
N GLU A 261 1.75 -38.95 -7.54
CA GLU A 261 1.75 -38.28 -6.24
C GLU A 261 2.16 -36.80 -6.36
N ALA A 262 3.21 -36.50 -7.13
CA ALA A 262 3.64 -35.14 -7.40
C ALA A 262 2.53 -34.30 -8.08
N ILE A 263 1.82 -34.89 -9.05
CA ILE A 263 0.64 -34.26 -9.67
C ILE A 263 -0.44 -33.99 -8.60
N GLY A 264 -0.73 -34.97 -7.74
CA GLY A 264 -1.72 -34.82 -6.67
C GLY A 264 -1.40 -33.69 -5.70
N GLN A 265 -0.12 -33.52 -5.33
CA GLN A 265 0.34 -32.44 -4.47
C GLN A 265 0.21 -31.04 -5.14
N GLU A 266 0.61 -30.93 -6.40
CA GLU A 266 0.46 -29.68 -7.17
C GLU A 266 -1.01 -29.26 -7.26
N LEU A 267 -1.91 -30.20 -7.51
CA LEU A 267 -3.34 -29.94 -7.63
C LEU A 267 -4.00 -29.57 -6.29
N ALA A 268 -3.51 -30.09 -5.17
CA ALA A 268 -4.06 -29.82 -3.85
C ALA A 268 -3.93 -28.35 -3.43
N SER A 269 -2.85 -27.66 -3.84
CA SER A 269 -2.62 -26.25 -3.49
C SER A 269 -3.48 -25.28 -4.29
N ALA A 270 -3.84 -25.62 -5.52
CA ALA A 270 -4.50 -24.71 -6.45
C ALA A 270 -5.87 -24.20 -5.94
N GLN A 271 -6.66 -25.07 -5.32
CA GLN A 271 -7.97 -24.70 -4.76
C GLN A 271 -7.83 -23.75 -3.58
N VAL A 272 -6.80 -23.91 -2.75
CA VAL A 272 -6.54 -23.02 -1.60
C VAL A 272 -6.09 -21.65 -2.08
N GLU A 273 -5.25 -21.58 -3.11
CA GLU A 273 -4.82 -20.32 -3.72
C GLU A 273 -6.00 -19.55 -4.32
N LEU A 274 -6.88 -20.23 -5.05
CA LEU A 274 -8.09 -19.61 -5.60
C LEU A 274 -9.01 -19.11 -4.48
N ALA A 275 -9.22 -19.92 -3.42
CA ALA A 275 -10.04 -19.52 -2.28
C ALA A 275 -9.52 -18.25 -1.60
N GLN A 276 -8.21 -18.11 -1.44
CA GLN A 276 -7.58 -16.91 -0.90
C GLN A 276 -7.84 -15.68 -1.79
N LEU A 277 -7.65 -15.81 -3.09
CA LEU A 277 -7.81 -14.69 -4.03
C LEU A 277 -9.24 -14.16 -4.08
N ILE A 278 -10.25 -15.06 -4.02
CA ILE A 278 -11.68 -14.69 -4.04
C ILE A 278 -12.26 -14.45 -2.64
N ASN A 279 -11.43 -14.49 -1.59
CA ASN A 279 -11.82 -14.38 -0.18
C ASN A 279 -12.94 -15.37 0.20
N ALA A 280 -12.83 -16.62 -0.27
CA ALA A 280 -13.70 -17.70 0.15
C ALA A 280 -13.19 -18.33 1.46
N PRO A 281 -14.10 -18.89 2.32
CA PRO A 281 -13.68 -19.58 3.53
C PRO A 281 -12.71 -20.72 3.25
N ALA A 282 -11.60 -20.77 3.98
CA ALA A 282 -10.61 -21.84 3.84
C ALA A 282 -11.26 -23.21 4.11
N GLY A 283 -10.98 -24.18 3.20
CA GLY A 283 -11.52 -25.53 3.30
C GLY A 283 -12.93 -25.73 2.73
N GLN A 284 -13.59 -24.67 2.26
CA GLN A 284 -14.84 -24.83 1.50
C GLN A 284 -14.53 -25.42 0.12
N PRO A 285 -15.21 -26.51 -0.30
CA PRO A 285 -15.02 -27.05 -1.62
C PRO A 285 -15.51 -26.06 -2.70
N ILE A 286 -14.65 -25.77 -3.66
CA ILE A 286 -14.99 -24.93 -4.81
C ILE A 286 -15.25 -25.85 -5.99
N VAL A 287 -16.46 -25.80 -6.53
CA VAL A 287 -16.85 -26.50 -7.75
C VAL A 287 -16.82 -25.50 -8.89
N LEU A 288 -16.00 -25.75 -9.90
CA LEU A 288 -15.88 -24.88 -11.07
C LEU A 288 -16.83 -25.35 -12.17
N ALA A 289 -17.42 -24.39 -12.87
CA ALA A 289 -18.22 -24.64 -14.05
C ALA A 289 -17.34 -25.27 -15.17
N ALA A 290 -17.89 -26.25 -15.87
CA ALA A 290 -17.22 -26.84 -17.02
C ALA A 290 -17.13 -25.79 -18.14
N GLN A 291 -15.94 -25.23 -18.36
CA GLN A 291 -15.67 -24.31 -19.46
C GLN A 291 -14.76 -24.97 -20.49
N ALA A 292 -15.18 -24.92 -21.74
CA ALA A 292 -14.26 -25.22 -22.84
C ALA A 292 -13.25 -24.06 -22.98
N PRO A 293 -11.96 -24.36 -23.24
CA PRO A 293 -11.02 -23.31 -23.58
C PRO A 293 -11.53 -22.60 -24.85
N GLY A 294 -11.88 -21.30 -24.72
CA GLY A 294 -12.22 -20.47 -25.85
C GLY A 294 -11.01 -20.16 -26.74
N ASP A 295 -11.21 -19.47 -27.85
CA ASP A 295 -10.13 -18.98 -28.72
C ASP A 295 -9.39 -17.80 -28.03
N VAL A 296 -8.51 -18.14 -27.09
CA VAL A 296 -7.82 -17.22 -26.21
C VAL A 296 -6.68 -16.55 -26.95
N GLY A 297 -6.62 -15.21 -26.85
CA GLY A 297 -5.47 -14.42 -27.30
C GLY A 297 -5.38 -14.18 -28.81
N SER A 298 -6.25 -14.76 -29.66
CA SER A 298 -6.21 -14.53 -31.10
C SER A 298 -6.44 -13.07 -31.47
N VAL A 299 -7.40 -12.43 -30.83
CA VAL A 299 -7.81 -11.04 -31.06
C VAL A 299 -6.69 -10.03 -30.81
N LEU A 300 -5.92 -10.22 -29.72
CA LEU A 300 -4.81 -9.32 -29.37
C LEU A 300 -3.62 -9.45 -30.36
N LEU A 301 -3.38 -10.65 -30.89
CA LEU A 301 -2.31 -10.86 -31.84
C LEU A 301 -2.57 -10.22 -33.22
N GLU A 302 -3.85 -9.96 -33.54
CA GLU A 302 -4.27 -9.26 -34.77
C GLU A 302 -4.13 -7.74 -34.69
N VAL A 303 -3.95 -7.17 -33.50
CA VAL A 303 -3.81 -5.71 -33.30
C VAL A 303 -2.46 -5.24 -33.85
N PRO A 304 -2.42 -4.15 -34.67
CA PRO A 304 -1.19 -3.58 -35.16
C PRO A 304 -0.26 -3.12 -34.03
N LEU A 305 1.05 -3.35 -34.18
CA LEU A 305 2.05 -2.99 -33.17
C LEU A 305 2.04 -1.51 -32.80
N GLU A 306 1.87 -0.63 -33.80
CA GLU A 306 1.82 0.82 -33.61
C GLU A 306 0.68 1.26 -32.68
N LYS A 307 -0.48 0.59 -32.77
CA LYS A 307 -1.60 0.84 -31.84
C LYS A 307 -1.30 0.35 -30.44
N MET A 308 -0.65 -0.81 -30.31
CA MET A 308 -0.21 -1.32 -29.01
C MET A 308 0.83 -0.39 -28.37
N GLU A 309 1.81 0.10 -29.12
CA GLU A 309 2.79 1.07 -28.62
C GLU A 309 2.11 2.36 -28.15
N SER A 310 1.18 2.89 -28.95
CA SER A 310 0.40 4.06 -28.55
C SER A 310 -0.38 3.81 -27.26
N ALA A 311 -1.04 2.66 -27.14
CA ALA A 311 -1.78 2.30 -25.93
C ALA A 311 -0.87 2.25 -24.70
N VAL A 312 0.32 1.62 -24.79
CA VAL A 312 1.30 1.57 -23.71
C VAL A 312 1.75 2.97 -23.31
N LEU A 313 2.09 3.82 -24.28
CA LEU A 313 2.61 5.16 -24.01
C LEU A 313 1.59 6.06 -23.29
N TYR A 314 0.28 5.87 -23.53
CA TYR A 314 -0.76 6.70 -22.93
C TYR A 314 -1.39 6.10 -21.68
N ASN A 315 -1.50 4.75 -21.60
CA ASN A 315 -2.33 4.10 -20.59
C ASN A 315 -1.53 3.31 -19.54
N ASN A 316 -0.24 2.97 -19.80
CA ASN A 316 0.52 2.14 -18.88
C ASN A 316 0.69 2.81 -17.50
N PRO A 317 0.24 2.16 -16.40
CA PRO A 317 0.26 2.76 -15.07
C PRO A 317 1.66 3.11 -14.57
N ASP A 318 2.67 2.28 -14.85
CA ASP A 318 4.05 2.53 -14.41
C ASP A 318 4.65 3.74 -15.12
N LEU A 319 4.32 3.94 -16.39
CA LEU A 319 4.76 5.12 -17.16
C LEU A 319 4.05 6.38 -16.66
N ARG A 320 2.76 6.31 -16.38
CA ARG A 320 1.99 7.43 -15.81
C ARG A 320 2.51 7.81 -14.43
N GLU A 321 2.81 6.83 -13.56
CA GLU A 321 3.47 7.06 -12.26
C GLU A 321 4.82 7.78 -12.45
N ALA A 322 5.65 7.38 -13.43
CA ALA A 322 6.92 8.03 -13.72
C ALA A 322 6.75 9.49 -14.18
N HIS A 323 5.70 9.80 -14.95
CA HIS A 323 5.35 11.18 -15.33
C HIS A 323 4.95 12.02 -14.12
N TYR A 324 4.13 11.50 -13.20
CA TYR A 324 3.74 12.21 -11.97
C TYR A 324 4.96 12.46 -11.07
N ASN A 325 5.86 11.48 -10.93
CA ASN A 325 7.11 11.66 -10.18
C ASN A 325 8.01 12.76 -10.79
N SER A 326 8.06 12.88 -12.12
CA SER A 326 8.78 13.98 -12.79
C SER A 326 8.13 15.34 -12.51
N ARG A 327 6.78 15.44 -12.44
CA ARG A 327 6.08 16.68 -12.04
C ARG A 327 6.37 17.06 -10.59
N ILE A 328 6.34 16.08 -9.67
CA ILE A 328 6.69 16.29 -8.24
C ILE A 328 8.11 16.87 -8.13
N ALA A 329 9.08 16.32 -8.87
CA ALA A 329 10.45 16.82 -8.87
C ALA A 329 10.55 18.27 -9.38
N ARG A 330 9.80 18.64 -10.42
CA ARG A 330 9.75 20.02 -10.95
C ARG A 330 9.09 20.97 -9.95
N ASP A 331 8.05 20.56 -9.27
CA ASP A 331 7.42 21.37 -8.23
C ASP A 331 8.33 21.50 -6.99
N GLU A 332 9.21 20.53 -6.71
CA GLU A 332 10.24 20.66 -5.66
C GLU A 332 11.29 21.74 -6.02
N VAL A 333 11.68 21.88 -7.29
CA VAL A 333 12.53 23.00 -7.73
C VAL A 333 11.84 24.34 -7.43
N ARG A 334 10.55 24.48 -7.78
CA ARG A 334 9.78 25.71 -7.51
C ARG A 334 9.65 25.99 -6.04
N ARG A 335 9.43 24.95 -5.25
CA ARG A 335 9.34 25.03 -3.79
C ARG A 335 10.67 25.44 -3.17
N THR A 336 11.77 24.86 -3.64
CA THR A 336 13.13 25.25 -3.24
C THR A 336 13.43 26.70 -3.61
N MET A 337 13.06 27.11 -4.81
CA MET A 337 13.20 28.50 -5.25
C MET A 337 12.41 29.46 -4.34
N ALA A 338 11.17 29.11 -4.00
CA ALA A 338 10.35 29.93 -3.09
C ALA A 338 11.02 30.14 -1.73
N ARG A 339 11.71 29.13 -1.16
CA ARG A 339 12.46 29.23 0.10
C ARG A 339 13.62 30.21 0.06
N LEU A 340 14.14 30.52 -1.12
CA LEU A 340 15.26 31.44 -1.30
C LEU A 340 14.82 32.90 -1.36
N PHE A 341 13.52 33.20 -1.45
CA PHE A 341 13.01 34.55 -1.42
C PHE A 341 12.81 35.07 0.01
N PRO A 342 12.84 36.40 0.22
CA PRO A 342 12.44 36.99 1.48
C PRO A 342 11.02 36.59 1.88
N ASN A 343 10.83 36.26 3.15
CA ASN A 343 9.50 36.01 3.69
C ASN A 343 8.83 37.34 4.05
N ILE A 344 7.65 37.56 3.54
CA ILE A 344 6.77 38.67 3.91
C ILE A 344 5.64 38.07 4.73
N SER A 345 5.54 38.48 5.99
CA SER A 345 4.49 38.01 6.88
C SER A 345 3.64 39.20 7.36
N PHE A 346 2.35 39.00 7.33
CA PHE A 346 1.36 39.89 7.93
C PHE A 346 0.88 39.26 9.23
N ASN A 347 0.91 40.05 10.30
CA ASN A 347 0.42 39.67 11.62
C ASN A 347 -0.64 40.67 12.06
N TRP A 348 -1.74 40.19 12.61
CA TRP A 348 -2.77 40.98 13.24
C TRP A 348 -3.23 40.26 14.51
N GLY A 349 -3.40 41.00 15.61
CA GLY A 349 -3.77 40.41 16.90
C GLY A 349 -4.71 41.28 17.70
N LEU A 350 -5.59 40.59 18.43
CA LEU A 350 -6.38 41.12 19.53
C LEU A 350 -5.69 40.71 20.82
N LYS A 351 -5.36 41.64 21.68
CA LYS A 351 -4.64 41.42 22.94
C LYS A 351 -5.43 41.97 24.11
N TYR A 352 -5.38 41.25 25.21
CA TYR A 352 -5.86 41.68 26.51
C TYR A 352 -4.78 41.35 27.56
N ASP A 353 -4.51 42.31 28.44
CA ASP A 353 -3.64 42.17 29.61
C ASP A 353 -4.36 42.75 30.83
N SER A 354 -4.49 41.97 31.90
CA SER A 354 -5.18 42.39 33.12
C SER A 354 -4.39 43.42 33.96
N ASP A 355 -3.15 43.76 33.53
CA ASP A 355 -2.26 44.70 34.25
C ASP A 355 -2.93 46.02 34.49
N SER A 356 -3.11 46.42 35.77
CA SER A 356 -3.78 47.68 36.16
C SER A 356 -2.97 48.93 35.83
N TYR A 357 -1.68 48.79 35.57
CA TYR A 357 -0.82 49.89 35.14
C TYR A 357 -0.98 50.25 33.67
N LEU A 358 -1.68 49.41 32.89
CA LEU A 358 -2.07 49.74 31.53
C LEU A 358 -3.34 50.57 31.49
N VAL A 359 -3.28 51.73 30.82
CA VAL A 359 -4.46 52.58 30.58
C VAL A 359 -5.47 51.86 29.69
N ASN A 360 -4.99 51.21 28.63
CA ASN A 360 -5.79 50.37 27.75
C ASN A 360 -5.39 48.92 27.96
N ARG A 361 -6.29 48.13 28.50
CA ARG A 361 -6.09 46.71 28.75
C ARG A 361 -6.37 45.84 27.53
N GLU A 362 -7.06 46.39 26.56
CA GLU A 362 -7.42 45.76 25.29
C GLU A 362 -6.87 46.61 24.15
N TRP A 363 -6.22 45.98 23.20
CA TRP A 363 -5.74 46.67 22.01
C TRP A 363 -5.67 45.72 20.81
N GLN A 364 -5.62 46.30 19.64
CA GLN A 364 -5.36 45.63 18.39
C GLN A 364 -3.96 46.03 17.92
N GLU A 365 -3.23 45.05 17.43
CA GLU A 365 -1.94 45.31 16.82
C GLU A 365 -1.87 44.68 15.43
N ALA A 366 -1.28 45.38 14.48
CA ALA A 366 -1.04 44.89 13.14
C ALA A 366 0.40 45.19 12.76
N GLY A 367 1.02 44.24 12.10
CA GLY A 367 2.42 44.36 11.66
C GLY A 367 2.66 43.70 10.31
N LEU A 368 3.54 44.31 9.54
CA LEU A 368 4.14 43.69 8.34
C LEU A 368 5.62 43.50 8.62
N GLN A 369 6.05 42.25 8.47
CA GLN A 369 7.46 41.90 8.70
C GLN A 369 8.05 41.30 7.44
N VAL A 370 9.23 41.76 7.04
CA VAL A 370 10.06 41.17 6.00
C VAL A 370 11.27 40.52 6.67
N SER A 371 11.47 39.24 6.42
CA SER A 371 12.62 38.51 6.95
C SER A 371 13.32 37.74 5.82
N PHE A 372 14.64 37.71 5.88
CA PHE A 372 15.47 37.03 4.89
C PHE A 372 16.65 36.32 5.57
N ASN A 373 16.82 35.06 5.26
CA ASN A 373 18.00 34.31 5.74
C ASN A 373 19.19 34.60 4.82
N LEU A 374 20.13 35.43 5.29
CA LEU A 374 21.31 35.81 4.50
C LEU A 374 22.19 34.60 4.11
N LEU A 375 22.18 33.53 4.87
CA LEU A 375 22.90 32.31 4.52
C LEU A 375 22.36 31.63 3.24
N ASN A 376 21.14 32.00 2.81
CA ASN A 376 20.58 31.54 1.54
C ASN A 376 21.42 32.01 0.33
N PHE A 377 22.15 33.11 0.42
CA PHE A 377 23.09 33.52 -0.63
C PHE A 377 24.21 32.52 -0.84
N ILE A 378 24.64 31.82 0.22
CA ILE A 378 25.72 30.84 0.17
C ILE A 378 25.16 29.45 -0.15
N SER A 379 24.09 29.02 0.56
CA SER A 379 23.52 27.68 0.43
C SER A 379 22.54 27.52 -0.73
N GLY A 380 21.93 28.63 -1.21
CA GLY A 380 20.90 28.63 -2.24
C GLY A 380 21.34 27.99 -3.56
N PRO A 381 22.49 28.34 -4.14
CA PRO A 381 22.97 27.70 -5.35
C PRO A 381 23.10 26.17 -5.23
N ALA A 382 23.60 25.67 -4.09
CA ALA A 382 23.71 24.23 -3.85
C ALA A 382 22.34 23.55 -3.69
N GLN A 383 21.38 24.20 -3.00
CA GLN A 383 20.01 23.70 -2.88
C GLN A 383 19.30 23.64 -4.22
N MET A 384 19.48 24.66 -5.06
CA MET A 384 18.92 24.67 -6.43
C MET A 384 19.52 23.58 -7.30
N GLN A 385 20.86 23.43 -7.31
CA GLN A 385 21.54 22.37 -8.05
C GLN A 385 21.07 20.97 -7.60
N MET A 386 20.87 20.75 -6.29
CA MET A 386 20.31 19.51 -5.75
C MET A 386 18.89 19.25 -6.28
N ALA A 387 18.02 20.25 -6.25
CA ALA A 387 16.64 20.12 -6.74
C ALA A 387 16.60 19.88 -8.25
N GLU A 388 17.43 20.59 -9.05
CA GLU A 388 17.57 20.39 -10.50
C GLU A 388 18.15 19.00 -10.83
N ALA A 389 19.12 18.51 -10.06
CA ALA A 389 19.61 17.14 -10.20
C ALA A 389 18.51 16.11 -9.93
N GLY A 390 17.60 16.40 -9.00
CA GLY A 390 16.38 15.61 -8.76
C GLY A 390 15.48 15.53 -9.98
N VAL A 391 15.27 16.66 -10.69
CA VAL A 391 14.50 16.67 -11.96
C VAL A 391 15.20 15.84 -13.03
N LYS A 392 16.50 16.02 -13.22
CA LYS A 392 17.28 15.25 -14.22
C LYS A 392 17.17 13.75 -13.95
N LEU A 393 17.27 13.33 -12.66
CA LEU A 393 17.11 11.94 -12.26
C LEU A 393 15.69 11.42 -12.56
N ALA A 394 14.66 12.19 -12.22
CA ALA A 394 13.27 11.81 -12.47
C ALA A 394 12.96 11.69 -13.97
N ASP A 395 13.45 12.64 -14.78
CA ASP A 395 13.29 12.59 -16.24
C ASP A 395 14.03 11.40 -16.84
N GLN A 396 15.26 11.11 -16.38
CA GLN A 396 16.00 9.92 -16.83
C GLN A 396 15.27 8.62 -16.49
N ARG A 397 14.71 8.52 -15.27
CA ARG A 397 13.89 7.37 -14.86
C ARG A 397 12.63 7.25 -15.72
N ARG A 398 11.98 8.35 -16.05
CA ARG A 398 10.79 8.36 -16.91
C ARG A 398 11.13 7.86 -18.33
N VAL A 399 12.24 8.31 -18.92
CA VAL A 399 12.69 7.82 -20.22
C VAL A 399 13.02 6.32 -20.17
N ALA A 400 13.73 5.87 -19.13
CA ALA A 400 14.03 4.45 -18.94
C ALA A 400 12.74 3.62 -18.78
N MET A 401 11.74 4.13 -18.04
CA MET A 401 10.44 3.48 -17.89
C MET A 401 9.68 3.40 -19.21
N GLN A 402 9.71 4.45 -20.01
CA GLN A 402 9.07 4.46 -21.34
C GLN A 402 9.65 3.36 -22.26
N ILE A 403 10.98 3.28 -22.33
CA ILE A 403 11.66 2.22 -23.11
C ILE A 403 11.33 0.85 -22.52
N GLY A 404 11.37 0.72 -21.19
CA GLY A 404 11.03 -0.52 -20.49
C GLY A 404 9.60 -0.97 -20.75
N ALA A 405 8.61 -0.08 -20.69
CA ALA A 405 7.20 -0.39 -20.93
C ALA A 405 6.94 -0.86 -22.36
N VAL A 406 7.53 -0.17 -23.36
CA VAL A 406 7.45 -0.60 -24.76
C VAL A 406 8.12 -1.98 -24.95
N THR A 407 9.31 -2.18 -24.38
CA THR A 407 9.99 -3.49 -24.43
C THR A 407 9.15 -4.59 -23.78
N GLN A 408 8.54 -4.33 -22.63
CA GLN A 408 7.65 -5.27 -21.95
C GLN A 408 6.43 -5.64 -22.81
N MET A 409 5.87 -4.69 -23.56
CA MET A 409 4.77 -4.95 -24.49
C MET A 409 5.21 -5.92 -25.60
N TYR A 410 6.38 -5.71 -26.21
CA TYR A 410 6.90 -6.64 -27.22
C TYR A 410 7.13 -8.04 -26.64
N LEU A 411 7.74 -8.13 -25.44
CA LEU A 411 7.97 -9.40 -24.76
C LEU A 411 6.65 -10.08 -24.36
N ALA A 412 5.65 -9.33 -23.88
CA ALA A 412 4.34 -9.88 -23.53
C ALA A 412 3.60 -10.40 -24.76
N ARG A 413 3.68 -9.71 -25.90
CA ARG A 413 3.10 -10.17 -27.17
C ARG A 413 3.78 -11.45 -27.67
N LEU A 414 5.12 -11.50 -27.63
CA LEU A 414 5.87 -12.72 -27.99
C LEU A 414 5.53 -13.89 -27.05
N ALA A 415 5.43 -13.62 -25.74
CA ALA A 415 5.03 -14.62 -24.75
C ALA A 415 3.62 -15.16 -25.03
N LEU A 416 2.67 -14.30 -25.42
CA LEU A 416 1.31 -14.70 -25.83
C LEU A 416 1.34 -15.59 -27.08
N GLN A 417 2.09 -15.23 -28.09
CA GLN A 417 2.24 -16.04 -29.30
C GLN A 417 2.83 -17.42 -28.97
N ASN A 418 3.92 -17.48 -28.20
CA ASN A 418 4.57 -18.72 -27.81
C ASN A 418 3.63 -19.58 -26.93
N ALA A 419 2.92 -18.99 -25.99
CA ALA A 419 1.96 -19.70 -25.13
C ALA A 419 0.81 -20.31 -25.95
N ARG A 420 0.34 -19.61 -26.98
CA ARG A 420 -0.69 -20.14 -27.90
C ARG A 420 -0.18 -21.39 -28.66
N GLU A 421 1.03 -21.33 -29.21
CA GLU A 421 1.62 -22.48 -29.89
C GLU A 421 1.84 -23.65 -28.93
N GLN A 422 2.34 -23.38 -27.71
CA GLN A 422 2.53 -24.41 -26.68
C GLN A 422 1.20 -25.07 -26.28
N PHE A 423 0.14 -24.27 -26.10
CA PHE A 423 -1.18 -24.82 -25.80
C PHE A 423 -1.71 -25.69 -26.94
N SER A 424 -1.62 -25.25 -28.20
CA SER A 424 -2.03 -26.04 -29.36
C SER A 424 -1.31 -27.39 -29.47
N ARG A 425 0.00 -27.40 -29.18
CA ARG A 425 0.79 -28.66 -29.14
C ARG A 425 0.41 -29.53 -27.95
N ALA A 426 0.22 -28.96 -26.76
CA ALA A 426 -0.17 -29.71 -25.58
C ALA A 426 -1.57 -30.34 -25.75
N ASP A 427 -2.49 -29.63 -26.40
CA ASP A 427 -3.81 -30.11 -26.73
C ASP A 427 -3.75 -31.31 -27.70
N ALA A 428 -3.00 -31.18 -28.78
CA ALA A 428 -2.79 -32.28 -29.75
C ALA A 428 -2.12 -33.51 -29.13
N ILE A 429 -1.10 -33.32 -28.27
CA ILE A 429 -0.45 -34.42 -27.54
C ILE A 429 -1.44 -35.13 -26.62
N PHE A 430 -2.22 -34.37 -25.86
CA PHE A 430 -3.25 -34.93 -24.97
C PHE A 430 -4.26 -35.79 -25.76
N GLU A 431 -4.76 -35.30 -26.91
CA GLU A 431 -5.72 -36.04 -27.72
C GLU A 431 -5.14 -37.40 -28.17
N VAL A 432 -3.86 -37.45 -28.58
CA VAL A 432 -3.20 -38.67 -28.99
C VAL A 432 -2.99 -39.62 -27.80
N ASP A 433 -2.43 -39.10 -26.69
CA ASP A 433 -2.17 -39.91 -25.49
C ASP A 433 -3.46 -40.48 -24.88
N ASN A 434 -4.54 -39.71 -24.90
CA ASN A 434 -5.83 -40.20 -24.43
C ASN A 434 -6.39 -41.33 -25.32
N LYS A 435 -6.30 -41.18 -26.64
CA LYS A 435 -6.67 -42.27 -27.60
C LYS A 435 -5.84 -43.51 -27.39
N ILE A 436 -4.51 -43.38 -27.16
CA ILE A 436 -3.61 -44.50 -26.86
C ILE A 436 -4.03 -45.18 -25.55
N ALA A 437 -4.25 -44.42 -24.48
CA ALA A 437 -4.68 -44.94 -23.18
C ALA A 437 -6.01 -45.72 -23.28
N ASP A 438 -6.99 -45.17 -23.98
CA ASP A 438 -8.30 -45.80 -24.21
C ASP A 438 -8.16 -47.10 -25.03
N PHE A 439 -7.27 -47.12 -26.03
CA PHE A 439 -7.02 -48.31 -26.85
C PHE A 439 -6.33 -49.41 -26.04
N VAL A 440 -5.28 -49.07 -25.27
CA VAL A 440 -4.56 -50.03 -24.41
C VAL A 440 -5.48 -50.57 -23.31
N GLN A 441 -6.37 -49.77 -22.75
CA GLN A 441 -7.37 -50.21 -21.76
C GLN A 441 -8.31 -51.27 -22.36
N LYS A 442 -8.78 -51.06 -23.59
CA LYS A 442 -9.65 -52.03 -24.30
C LYS A 442 -8.90 -53.33 -24.63
N GLN A 443 -7.63 -53.28 -25.05
CA GLN A 443 -6.79 -54.44 -25.32
C GLN A 443 -6.47 -55.22 -24.05
N GLN A 444 -6.22 -54.56 -22.93
CA GLN A 444 -5.98 -55.20 -21.64
C GLN A 444 -7.22 -55.98 -21.17
N SER A 445 -8.43 -55.40 -21.36
CA SER A 445 -9.69 -56.09 -21.07
C SER A 445 -9.86 -57.39 -21.89
N ALA A 446 -9.23 -57.49 -23.07
CA ALA A 446 -9.15 -58.66 -23.90
C ALA A 446 -7.94 -59.57 -23.55
N GLN A 447 -7.20 -59.30 -22.48
CA GLN A 447 -6.00 -60.03 -22.00
C GLN A 447 -4.82 -60.06 -22.98
N THR A 448 -4.73 -59.10 -23.90
CA THR A 448 -3.66 -59.02 -24.90
C THR A 448 -2.54 -58.04 -24.55
N GLN A 449 -2.69 -57.26 -23.47
CA GLN A 449 -1.70 -56.28 -23.00
C GLN A 449 -1.38 -56.43 -21.52
N SER A 450 -0.18 -55.97 -21.11
CA SER A 450 0.26 -56.06 -19.72
C SER A 450 -0.35 -54.95 -18.83
N LYS A 451 -0.50 -55.22 -17.53
CA LYS A 451 -0.91 -54.18 -16.55
C LYS A 451 0.08 -53.00 -16.53
N LEU A 452 1.40 -53.26 -16.77
CA LEU A 452 2.40 -52.19 -16.84
C LEU A 452 2.12 -51.22 -17.98
N ASP A 453 1.83 -51.73 -19.17
CA ASP A 453 1.54 -50.90 -20.34
C ASP A 453 0.28 -50.04 -20.08
N MET A 454 -0.73 -50.64 -19.44
CA MET A 454 -1.94 -49.92 -19.06
C MET A 454 -1.64 -48.78 -18.05
N VAL A 455 -0.87 -49.07 -16.97
CA VAL A 455 -0.47 -48.06 -15.98
C VAL A 455 0.38 -46.98 -16.63
N SER A 456 1.36 -47.35 -17.44
CA SER A 456 2.26 -46.39 -18.09
C SER A 456 1.52 -45.44 -19.04
N ASN A 457 0.65 -45.98 -19.90
CA ASN A 457 -0.12 -45.16 -20.83
C ASN A 457 -1.18 -44.32 -20.11
N ALA A 458 -1.84 -44.83 -19.06
CA ALA A 458 -2.75 -44.05 -18.23
C ALA A 458 -2.04 -42.91 -17.49
N THR A 459 -0.82 -43.16 -16.98
CA THR A 459 0.01 -42.13 -16.35
C THR A 459 0.44 -41.07 -17.38
N THR A 460 0.84 -41.47 -18.58
CA THR A 460 1.23 -40.57 -19.68
C THR A 460 0.02 -39.69 -20.09
N ALA A 461 -1.16 -40.25 -20.27
CA ALA A 461 -2.37 -39.51 -20.60
C ALA A 461 -2.78 -38.55 -19.46
N THR A 462 -2.58 -38.95 -18.20
CA THR A 462 -2.83 -38.05 -17.04
C THR A 462 -1.84 -36.88 -17.02
N LEU A 463 -0.57 -37.14 -17.30
CA LEU A 463 0.47 -36.12 -17.38
C LEU A 463 0.24 -35.15 -18.55
N SER A 464 -0.13 -35.66 -19.73
CA SER A 464 -0.43 -34.80 -20.89
C SER A 464 -1.64 -33.96 -20.67
N LEU A 465 -2.67 -34.45 -19.96
CA LEU A 465 -3.81 -33.65 -19.54
C LEU A 465 -3.41 -32.52 -18.56
N LEU A 466 -2.56 -32.82 -17.56
CA LEU A 466 -2.01 -31.80 -16.69
C LEU A 466 -1.25 -30.72 -17.47
N ARG A 467 -0.36 -31.12 -18.38
CA ARG A 467 0.41 -30.19 -19.23
C ARG A 467 -0.49 -29.34 -20.12
N ARG A 468 -1.56 -29.89 -20.64
CA ARG A 468 -2.59 -29.15 -21.39
C ARG A 468 -3.20 -28.02 -20.54
N TYR A 469 -3.61 -28.31 -19.30
CA TYR A 469 -4.16 -27.30 -18.41
C TYR A 469 -3.12 -26.29 -17.94
N GLN A 470 -1.89 -26.70 -17.72
CA GLN A 470 -0.78 -25.78 -17.42
C GLN A 470 -0.50 -24.84 -18.60
N ALA A 471 -0.49 -25.35 -19.82
CA ALA A 471 -0.31 -24.54 -21.02
C ALA A 471 -1.49 -23.57 -21.23
N LEU A 472 -2.73 -23.98 -20.92
CA LEU A 472 -3.90 -23.12 -20.94
C LEU A 472 -3.82 -22.00 -19.90
N ALA A 473 -3.41 -22.32 -18.67
CA ALA A 473 -3.20 -21.33 -17.63
C ALA A 473 -2.11 -20.31 -18.03
N GLN A 474 -1.02 -20.77 -18.65
CA GLN A 474 0.05 -19.90 -19.17
C GLN A 474 -0.44 -19.01 -20.32
N LEU A 475 -1.27 -19.53 -21.22
CA LEU A 475 -1.87 -18.76 -22.29
C LEU A 475 -2.75 -17.64 -21.75
N GLN A 476 -3.63 -17.94 -20.79
CA GLN A 476 -4.50 -16.97 -20.10
C GLN A 476 -3.70 -15.93 -19.32
N ALA A 477 -2.60 -16.36 -18.67
CA ALA A 477 -1.69 -15.47 -17.96
C ALA A 477 -0.94 -14.53 -18.93
N ALA A 478 -0.49 -15.04 -20.09
CA ALA A 478 0.19 -14.23 -21.10
C ALA A 478 -0.73 -13.18 -21.72
N GLU A 479 -2.00 -13.55 -22.00
CA GLU A 479 -3.03 -12.61 -22.44
C GLU A 479 -3.27 -11.50 -21.40
N SER A 480 -3.49 -11.89 -20.13
CA SER A 480 -3.71 -10.93 -19.04
C SER A 480 -2.52 -10.00 -18.85
N ARG A 481 -1.29 -10.51 -18.99
CA ARG A 481 -0.07 -9.70 -18.90
C ARG A 481 0.03 -8.69 -20.03
N LEU A 482 -0.32 -9.06 -21.26
CA LEU A 482 -0.34 -8.13 -22.38
C LEU A 482 -1.39 -7.04 -22.15
N ILE A 483 -2.61 -7.37 -21.73
CA ILE A 483 -3.68 -6.41 -21.39
C ILE A 483 -3.21 -5.45 -20.29
N ALA A 484 -2.59 -5.97 -19.22
CA ALA A 484 -2.04 -5.17 -18.14
C ALA A 484 -0.94 -4.21 -18.62
N THR A 485 -0.04 -4.68 -19.50
CA THR A 485 1.04 -3.85 -20.07
C THR A 485 0.48 -2.75 -20.96
N LEU A 486 -0.59 -3.03 -21.72
CA LEU A 486 -1.30 -2.03 -22.53
C LEU A 486 -2.06 -1.00 -21.67
N GLY A 487 -2.22 -1.25 -20.37
CA GLY A 487 -2.96 -0.38 -19.46
C GLY A 487 -4.48 -0.35 -19.72
N ILE A 488 -5.02 -1.43 -20.31
CA ILE A 488 -6.46 -1.53 -20.60
C ILE A 488 -7.17 -1.93 -19.31
N GLU A 489 -7.80 -0.95 -18.67
CA GLU A 489 -8.59 -1.21 -17.47
C GLU A 489 -9.96 -1.83 -17.78
N PRO A 490 -10.43 -2.75 -16.92
CA PRO A 490 -11.82 -3.18 -16.98
C PRO A 490 -12.74 -1.97 -16.72
N GLN A 491 -13.57 -1.64 -17.69
CA GLN A 491 -14.60 -0.60 -17.52
C GLN A 491 -15.77 -1.16 -16.70
N VAL A 492 -15.48 -1.50 -15.47
CA VAL A 492 -16.47 -1.90 -14.46
C VAL A 492 -16.72 -0.68 -13.59
N GLY A 493 -17.93 -0.19 -13.51
CA GLY A 493 -18.25 0.96 -12.65
C GLY A 493 -17.85 0.73 -11.19
N SER A 494 -18.50 1.38 -10.24
CA SER A 494 -18.22 1.21 -8.80
C SER A 494 -18.36 -0.28 -8.40
N VAL A 495 -17.21 -0.96 -8.23
CA VAL A 495 -17.13 -2.42 -7.98
C VAL A 495 -17.85 -2.80 -6.67
N ASP A 496 -17.72 -1.96 -5.64
CA ASP A 496 -18.21 -2.29 -4.29
C ASP A 496 -19.74 -2.17 -4.18
N GLU A 497 -20.39 -1.37 -5.03
CA GLU A 497 -21.83 -1.11 -5.02
C GLU A 497 -22.64 -2.05 -5.93
N GLN A 498 -21.97 -2.76 -6.85
CA GLN A 498 -22.65 -3.60 -7.83
C GLN A 498 -22.89 -5.02 -7.31
N PRO A 499 -24.03 -5.67 -7.70
CA PRO A 499 -24.22 -7.10 -7.52
C PRO A 499 -23.15 -7.92 -8.28
N LEU A 500 -22.77 -9.08 -7.74
CA LEU A 500 -21.76 -9.95 -8.36
C LEU A 500 -22.13 -10.36 -9.80
N ASP A 501 -23.37 -10.73 -10.02
CA ASP A 501 -23.85 -11.19 -11.35
C ASP A 501 -23.69 -10.10 -12.42
N LYS A 502 -23.98 -8.84 -12.06
CA LYS A 502 -23.81 -7.70 -12.96
C LYS A 502 -22.33 -7.47 -13.26
N LEU A 503 -21.48 -7.54 -12.24
CA LEU A 503 -20.03 -7.38 -12.38
C LEU A 503 -19.42 -8.49 -13.24
N ALA A 504 -19.82 -9.75 -13.02
CA ALA A 504 -19.41 -10.89 -13.83
C ALA A 504 -19.86 -10.74 -15.29
N GLY A 505 -21.09 -10.29 -15.51
CA GLY A 505 -21.61 -10.00 -16.86
C GLY A 505 -20.82 -8.91 -17.58
N GLN A 506 -20.45 -7.83 -16.90
CA GLN A 506 -19.60 -6.77 -17.46
C GLN A 506 -18.21 -7.29 -17.85
N LEU A 507 -17.59 -8.10 -16.99
CA LEU A 507 -16.28 -8.70 -17.26
C LEU A 507 -16.33 -9.64 -18.48
N LYS A 508 -17.43 -10.39 -18.65
CA LYS A 508 -17.64 -11.25 -19.81
C LYS A 508 -17.77 -10.45 -21.12
N VAL A 509 -18.56 -9.39 -21.11
CA VAL A 509 -18.72 -8.50 -22.27
C VAL A 509 -17.41 -7.82 -22.63
N GLN A 510 -16.65 -7.40 -21.64
CA GLN A 510 -15.37 -6.75 -21.87
C GLN A 510 -14.31 -7.69 -22.46
N ALA A 511 -14.27 -8.96 -22.06
CA ALA A 511 -13.40 -9.95 -22.68
C ALA A 511 -13.63 -10.03 -24.21
N SER A 512 -14.86 -9.82 -24.68
CA SER A 512 -15.19 -9.72 -26.10
C SER A 512 -14.96 -8.32 -26.71
N GLY A 513 -14.98 -7.26 -25.89
CA GLY A 513 -14.86 -5.85 -26.30
C GLY A 513 -13.45 -5.27 -26.35
N ILE A 514 -12.42 -5.99 -25.90
CA ILE A 514 -11.01 -5.53 -25.93
C ILE A 514 -10.57 -5.12 -27.35
N ARG A 515 -11.10 -5.81 -28.36
CA ARG A 515 -10.85 -5.48 -29.77
C ARG A 515 -11.40 -4.09 -30.16
N GLU A 516 -12.51 -3.68 -29.57
CA GLU A 516 -13.10 -2.35 -29.82
C GLU A 516 -12.35 -1.24 -29.08
N ALA A 517 -11.84 -1.51 -27.90
CA ALA A 517 -11.04 -0.55 -27.13
C ALA A 517 -9.66 -0.25 -27.77
N LEU A 518 -9.19 -1.11 -28.68
CA LEU A 518 -7.91 -0.95 -29.39
C LEU A 518 -8.09 -0.48 -30.86
N LYS A 519 -9.35 -0.28 -31.31
CA LYS A 519 -9.64 0.33 -32.60
C LYS A 519 -9.51 1.86 -32.52
#